data_818251c898a68639ad5dc4187d0e3453
#
_entry.id   818251c898a68639ad5dc4187d0e3453
#
_cell.length_a   1.000
_cell.length_b   1.000
_cell.length_c   1.000
_cell.angle_alpha   90.00
_cell.angle_beta   90.00
_cell.angle_gamma   90.00
#
_symmetry.space_group_name_H-M   'P 1'
#
loop_
_entity.id
_entity.type
_entity.pdbx_description
1 polymer ?
#
loop_
_entity_poly.entity_id
_entity_poly.type
_entity_poly.pdbx_seq_one_letter_code
_entity_poly.pdbx_strand_id
1 'polypeptide(L)'
;MKITLNRKNLNSFERLVSKLVKQTELPKTVLFSPGDDGMNLTAFCVNATLCMNVPGIEIATSFSLPWSAVKELVSKKTGNLGFDVTDTQITASWLVDEMPQYRYYKLEAPSEEQRPQIPETIMTHSMQLFDVIGEAAKYTDPEHARYVLGSVFLRGTKSQVIATDARQIFCHNGITFPWQEDVACPSSRIFGSDEIREFGETIQVGVIGNQICFQVGDVTFWLNQPEGRHPNLDQYISNTDRGTWLYLDPDDAEFVMRKLDNMPGNTEETLPVYVSLDGSVVIRGHDREQKMATELRLTRSYYEGKELTMSMNRKFLKNAIRFGVNRIGFDKGGGEIMIGLTDHDFTYFWMSLSGNEPVCDEGKLTVLESSSRPASTTPAIPVASAAPAVSVTHSPKQARKKRGNRNPAKPVSGKNQPVLAKAARRVPAESKAEAKPEAKPEEMDPIQEVKTLYGVLFEAAKNVRKLERFLKRQGKQDRIVTNAIASLRQLTGTCG
;
A
#
# COMPACT_ATOMS: atom_id res chain seq x y z
N MET A 1 3.78 14.08 -44.23
CA MET A 1 2.49 14.05 -43.50
C MET A 1 2.44 15.21 -42.53
N LYS A 2 1.33 16.01 -42.54
CA LYS A 2 1.21 17.16 -41.64
C LYS A 2 0.09 16.92 -40.63
N ILE A 3 0.39 17.17 -39.32
CA ILE A 3 -0.52 16.92 -38.22
C ILE A 3 -0.51 18.16 -37.32
N THR A 4 -1.67 18.48 -36.74
CA THR A 4 -1.78 19.50 -35.70
C THR A 4 -2.32 18.88 -34.42
N LEU A 5 -1.54 18.94 -33.36
CA LEU A 5 -1.88 18.38 -32.04
C LEU A 5 -2.03 19.51 -31.01
N ASN A 6 -3.08 19.49 -30.23
CA ASN A 6 -3.17 20.38 -29.08
C ASN A 6 -2.13 19.97 -28.04
N ARG A 7 -1.31 20.92 -27.62
CA ARG A 7 -0.24 20.67 -26.62
C ARG A 7 -0.80 20.16 -25.29
N LYS A 8 -2.05 20.49 -24.93
CA LYS A 8 -2.69 19.96 -23.74
C LYS A 8 -2.69 18.42 -23.76
N ASN A 9 -3.00 17.80 -24.90
CA ASN A 9 -3.03 16.34 -25.04
C ASN A 9 -1.64 15.73 -24.80
N LEU A 10 -0.59 16.33 -25.37
CA LEU A 10 0.79 15.86 -25.16
C LEU A 10 1.24 16.06 -23.71
N ASN A 11 0.84 17.15 -23.05
CA ASN A 11 1.10 17.40 -21.63
C ASN A 11 0.42 16.37 -20.73
N SER A 12 -0.87 16.09 -20.97
CA SER A 12 -1.61 15.09 -20.20
C SER A 12 -0.99 13.71 -20.38
N PHE A 13 -0.65 13.34 -21.62
CA PHE A 13 0.04 12.08 -21.90
C PHE A 13 1.39 11.96 -21.16
N GLU A 14 2.24 12.98 -21.24
CA GLU A 14 3.55 12.98 -20.55
C GLU A 14 3.38 12.83 -19.02
N ARG A 15 2.44 13.57 -18.43
CA ARG A 15 2.16 13.47 -16.99
C ARG A 15 1.67 12.09 -16.58
N LEU A 16 0.77 11.49 -17.34
CA LEU A 16 0.26 10.14 -17.08
C LEU A 16 1.39 9.12 -17.14
N VAL A 17 2.23 9.14 -18.18
CA VAL A 17 3.39 8.24 -18.30
C VAL A 17 4.37 8.44 -17.15
N SER A 18 4.68 9.71 -16.79
CA SER A 18 5.58 10.02 -15.69
C SER A 18 5.05 9.62 -14.32
N LYS A 19 3.72 9.45 -14.17
CA LYS A 19 3.10 8.91 -12.95
C LYS A 19 2.94 7.39 -12.99
N LEU A 20 2.75 6.82 -14.16
CA LEU A 20 2.56 5.38 -14.34
C LEU A 20 3.79 4.60 -13.89
N VAL A 21 4.98 5.05 -14.27
CA VAL A 21 6.26 4.35 -14.01
C VAL A 21 7.27 5.21 -13.26
N LYS A 22 8.32 4.58 -12.74
CA LYS A 22 9.49 5.28 -12.17
C LYS A 22 10.32 5.92 -13.27
N GLN A 23 11.14 6.90 -12.89
CA GLN A 23 11.97 7.63 -13.85
C GLN A 23 12.98 6.74 -14.60
N THR A 24 13.39 5.64 -14.01
CA THR A 24 14.30 4.64 -14.62
C THR A 24 13.59 3.71 -15.60
N GLU A 25 12.26 3.70 -15.63
CA GLU A 25 11.43 2.82 -16.44
C GLU A 25 10.70 3.56 -17.57
N LEU A 26 10.99 4.86 -17.75
CA LEU A 26 10.39 5.69 -18.79
C LEU A 26 10.69 5.15 -20.20
N PRO A 27 9.79 5.35 -21.16
CA PRO A 27 9.97 4.86 -22.52
C PRO A 27 11.15 5.56 -23.22
N LYS A 28 11.74 4.90 -24.19
CA LYS A 28 12.76 5.53 -25.07
C LYS A 28 12.09 6.46 -26.08
N THR A 29 10.98 5.99 -26.66
CA THR A 29 10.22 6.69 -27.69
C THR A 29 8.73 6.65 -27.38
N VAL A 30 7.97 7.54 -28.00
CA VAL A 30 6.52 7.54 -28.04
C VAL A 30 6.09 7.26 -29.45
N LEU A 31 5.24 6.25 -29.65
CA LEU A 31 4.65 5.88 -30.91
C LEU A 31 3.36 6.69 -31.15
N PHE A 32 3.29 7.33 -32.28
CA PHE A 32 2.10 7.96 -32.84
C PHE A 32 1.57 7.01 -33.92
N SER A 33 0.37 6.50 -33.78
CA SER A 33 -0.23 5.53 -34.70
C SER A 33 -1.67 5.84 -35.00
N PRO A 34 -2.24 5.38 -36.15
CA PRO A 34 -3.65 5.47 -36.42
C PRO A 34 -4.47 4.82 -35.29
N GLY A 35 -5.59 5.42 -34.92
CA GLY A 35 -6.60 4.90 -34.02
C GLY A 35 -7.95 4.79 -34.73
N ASP A 36 -8.97 4.22 -34.10
CA ASP A 36 -10.28 3.95 -34.70
C ASP A 36 -11.04 5.25 -35.01
N ASP A 37 -10.90 6.28 -34.15
CA ASP A 37 -11.57 7.58 -34.31
C ASP A 37 -10.59 8.77 -34.18
N GLY A 38 -9.29 8.50 -34.31
CA GLY A 38 -8.27 9.52 -34.20
C GLY A 38 -6.85 8.97 -34.22
N MET A 39 -5.96 9.55 -33.41
CA MET A 39 -4.57 9.19 -33.30
C MET A 39 -4.26 8.62 -31.92
N ASN A 40 -3.54 7.52 -31.85
CA ASN A 40 -3.04 6.95 -30.61
C ASN A 40 -1.65 7.44 -30.29
N LEU A 41 -1.41 7.87 -29.05
CA LEU A 41 -0.11 8.09 -28.45
C LEU A 41 0.20 6.89 -27.54
N THR A 42 1.24 6.12 -27.87
CA THR A 42 1.59 4.91 -27.10
C THR A 42 3.00 5.01 -26.53
N ALA A 43 3.14 4.79 -25.23
CA ALA A 43 4.40 4.69 -24.51
C ALA A 43 4.63 3.25 -24.04
N PHE A 44 5.67 2.61 -24.55
CA PHE A 44 6.12 1.29 -24.09
C PHE A 44 7.21 1.49 -23.03
N CYS A 45 6.85 1.23 -21.77
CA CYS A 45 7.74 1.32 -20.62
C CYS A 45 8.21 -0.08 -20.22
N VAL A 46 9.18 -0.20 -19.33
CA VAL A 46 9.77 -1.49 -18.95
C VAL A 46 8.69 -2.46 -18.37
N ASN A 47 7.82 -1.96 -17.49
CA ASN A 47 6.81 -2.77 -16.80
C ASN A 47 5.37 -2.30 -17.04
N ALA A 48 5.18 -1.43 -18.00
CA ALA A 48 3.85 -0.87 -18.30
C ALA A 48 3.76 -0.38 -19.73
N THR A 49 2.56 -0.37 -20.27
CA THR A 49 2.24 0.32 -21.53
C THR A 49 1.11 1.31 -21.26
N LEU A 50 1.19 2.51 -21.84
CA LEU A 50 0.11 3.49 -21.81
C LEU A 50 -0.24 3.89 -23.24
N CYS A 51 -1.52 3.83 -23.57
CA CYS A 51 -2.09 4.32 -24.82
C CYS A 51 -3.13 5.40 -24.52
N MET A 52 -3.02 6.55 -25.18
CA MET A 52 -4.02 7.61 -25.11
C MET A 52 -4.52 7.89 -26.51
N ASN A 53 -5.82 7.76 -26.72
CA ASN A 53 -6.46 8.18 -27.97
C ASN A 53 -6.65 9.71 -27.98
N VAL A 54 -6.40 10.32 -29.13
CA VAL A 54 -6.66 11.75 -29.38
C VAL A 54 -7.63 11.82 -30.54
N PRO A 55 -8.93 12.00 -30.26
CA PRO A 55 -9.95 11.95 -31.28
C PRO A 55 -9.84 13.11 -32.30
N GLY A 56 -10.30 12.87 -33.50
CA GLY A 56 -10.38 13.88 -34.55
C GLY A 56 -9.06 14.24 -35.24
N ILE A 57 -7.96 13.50 -34.96
CA ILE A 57 -6.69 13.65 -35.67
C ILE A 57 -6.39 12.39 -36.47
N GLU A 58 -6.60 12.44 -37.77
CA GLU A 58 -6.29 11.32 -38.65
C GLU A 58 -4.82 11.35 -39.07
N ILE A 59 -4.15 10.20 -38.99
CA ILE A 59 -2.81 9.99 -39.50
C ILE A 59 -2.76 8.76 -40.40
N ALA A 60 -2.03 8.85 -41.51
CA ALA A 60 -1.95 7.76 -42.46
C ALA A 60 -0.87 6.73 -42.11
N THR A 61 0.18 7.15 -41.46
CA THR A 61 1.35 6.31 -41.15
C THR A 61 1.84 6.56 -39.72
N SER A 62 2.32 5.50 -39.08
CA SER A 62 2.91 5.61 -37.73
C SER A 62 4.30 6.24 -37.76
N PHE A 63 4.64 6.99 -36.73
CA PHE A 63 5.97 7.52 -36.49
C PHE A 63 6.29 7.55 -35.02
N SER A 64 7.58 7.62 -34.67
CA SER A 64 8.02 7.69 -33.27
C SER A 64 8.82 8.94 -32.98
N LEU A 65 8.59 9.53 -31.80
CA LEU A 65 9.38 10.62 -31.24
C LEU A 65 10.18 10.14 -30.03
N PRO A 66 11.44 10.55 -29.87
CA PRO A 66 12.17 10.32 -28.62
C PRO A 66 11.42 10.90 -27.41
N TRP A 67 11.43 10.20 -26.27
CA TRP A 67 10.83 10.69 -25.04
C TRP A 67 11.36 12.05 -24.60
N SER A 68 12.66 12.31 -24.82
CA SER A 68 13.28 13.60 -24.58
C SER A 68 12.67 14.73 -25.42
N ALA A 69 12.30 14.45 -26.66
CA ALA A 69 11.62 15.40 -27.53
C ALA A 69 10.21 15.72 -27.00
N VAL A 70 9.46 14.69 -26.55
CA VAL A 70 8.16 14.91 -25.91
C VAL A 70 8.31 15.83 -24.70
N LYS A 71 9.26 15.58 -23.81
CA LYS A 71 9.53 16.46 -22.64
C LYS A 71 9.90 17.88 -23.04
N GLU A 72 10.69 18.05 -24.08
CA GLU A 72 11.03 19.37 -24.60
C GLU A 72 9.79 20.12 -25.11
N LEU A 73 8.94 19.45 -25.87
CA LEU A 73 7.73 20.04 -26.46
C LEU A 73 6.68 20.41 -25.42
N VAL A 74 6.51 19.60 -24.36
CA VAL A 74 5.58 19.91 -23.26
C VAL A 74 6.07 21.05 -22.36
N SER A 75 7.37 21.29 -22.26
CA SER A 75 7.95 22.37 -21.45
C SER A 75 7.68 23.77 -22.01
N LYS A 76 7.21 23.89 -23.25
CA LYS A 76 6.88 25.15 -23.91
C LYS A 76 5.48 25.63 -23.51
N LYS A 77 5.20 26.92 -23.73
CA LYS A 77 3.89 27.53 -23.39
C LYS A 77 2.73 26.93 -24.22
N THR A 78 1.50 27.22 -23.84
CA THR A 78 0.26 26.74 -24.44
C THR A 78 0.16 26.96 -25.97
N GLY A 79 -0.70 26.20 -26.65
CA GLY A 79 -0.99 26.32 -28.08
C GLY A 79 -0.97 25.00 -28.83
N ASN A 80 -1.04 25.05 -30.12
CA ASN A 80 -0.97 23.90 -30.99
C ASN A 80 0.47 23.61 -31.40
N LEU A 81 0.76 22.32 -31.59
CA LEU A 81 1.99 21.78 -32.16
C LEU A 81 1.68 21.28 -33.55
N GLY A 82 2.38 21.81 -34.55
CA GLY A 82 2.40 21.23 -35.89
C GLY A 82 3.52 20.21 -36.02
N PHE A 83 3.26 19.07 -36.62
CA PHE A 83 4.27 18.09 -36.98
C PHE A 83 4.26 17.91 -38.48
N ASP A 84 5.39 18.11 -39.13
CA ASP A 84 5.63 17.73 -40.54
C ASP A 84 6.58 16.55 -40.57
N VAL A 85 6.03 15.38 -40.92
CA VAL A 85 6.74 14.10 -40.93
C VAL A 85 7.10 13.75 -42.36
N THR A 86 8.40 13.64 -42.62
CA THR A 86 9.00 13.19 -43.90
C THR A 86 9.65 11.83 -43.71
N ASP A 87 10.20 11.23 -44.75
CA ASP A 87 10.85 9.91 -44.68
C ASP A 87 12.12 9.88 -43.81
N THR A 88 12.68 11.05 -43.49
CA THR A 88 13.98 11.14 -42.78
C THR A 88 13.93 11.91 -41.48
N GLN A 89 12.96 12.79 -41.31
CA GLN A 89 12.90 13.68 -40.15
C GLN A 89 11.47 14.10 -39.79
N ILE A 90 11.29 14.53 -38.56
CA ILE A 90 10.09 15.14 -38.02
C ILE A 90 10.41 16.59 -37.68
N THR A 91 9.65 17.52 -38.26
CA THR A 91 9.73 18.93 -37.92
C THR A 91 8.56 19.29 -37.02
N ALA A 92 8.84 19.60 -35.76
CA ALA A 92 7.85 20.17 -34.86
C ALA A 92 7.84 21.70 -34.94
N SER A 93 6.67 22.31 -35.03
CA SER A 93 6.49 23.76 -35.12
C SER A 93 5.43 24.27 -34.14
N TRP A 94 5.64 25.47 -33.62
CA TRP A 94 4.69 26.16 -32.74
C TRP A 94 4.90 27.67 -32.80
N LEU A 95 3.96 28.43 -32.24
CA LEU A 95 4.09 29.88 -32.15
C LEU A 95 4.48 30.29 -30.72
N VAL A 96 5.37 31.27 -30.62
CA VAL A 96 5.71 32.00 -29.40
C VAL A 96 5.59 33.49 -29.70
N ASP A 97 4.62 34.15 -29.09
CA ASP A 97 4.33 35.58 -29.36
C ASP A 97 4.22 35.86 -30.87
N GLU A 98 3.42 35.02 -31.58
CA GLU A 98 3.20 35.03 -33.02
C GLU A 98 4.43 34.66 -33.89
N MET A 99 5.59 34.47 -33.28
CA MET A 99 6.81 34.07 -34.00
C MET A 99 6.90 32.57 -34.12
N PRO A 100 7.03 32.00 -35.34
CA PRO A 100 7.15 30.56 -35.55
C PRO A 100 8.48 30.05 -35.00
N GLN A 101 8.37 28.96 -34.27
CA GLN A 101 9.49 28.18 -33.73
C GLN A 101 9.51 26.80 -34.36
N TYR A 102 10.70 26.24 -34.57
CA TYR A 102 10.88 24.93 -35.17
C TYR A 102 11.89 24.10 -34.40
N ARG A 103 11.66 22.77 -34.36
CA ARG A 103 12.61 21.76 -33.91
C ARG A 103 12.61 20.59 -34.84
N TYR A 104 13.79 20.06 -35.08
CA TYR A 104 13.99 18.94 -35.98
C TYR A 104 14.40 17.73 -35.15
N TYR A 105 13.73 16.63 -35.41
CA TYR A 105 14.03 15.35 -34.78
C TYR A 105 14.28 14.33 -35.90
N LYS A 106 15.26 13.47 -35.67
CA LYS A 106 15.48 12.34 -36.59
C LYS A 106 14.30 11.41 -36.51
N LEU A 107 13.78 10.96 -37.65
CA LEU A 107 12.78 9.92 -37.68
C LEU A 107 13.43 8.61 -37.22
N GLU A 108 12.91 8.05 -36.12
CA GLU A 108 13.26 6.71 -35.68
C GLU A 108 12.27 5.72 -36.25
N ALA A 109 12.74 4.49 -36.52
CA ALA A 109 11.82 3.42 -36.90
C ALA A 109 10.73 3.28 -35.81
N PRO A 110 9.46 3.10 -36.19
CA PRO A 110 8.42 2.79 -35.23
C PRO A 110 8.85 1.61 -34.37
N SER A 111 8.50 1.64 -33.07
CA SER A 111 8.73 0.50 -32.19
C SER A 111 8.06 -0.76 -32.77
N GLU A 112 8.79 -1.86 -32.78
CA GLU A 112 8.23 -3.17 -33.16
C GLU A 112 7.30 -3.73 -32.06
N GLU A 113 7.31 -3.12 -30.88
CA GLU A 113 6.44 -3.48 -29.77
C GLU A 113 4.98 -3.25 -30.14
N GLN A 114 4.19 -4.26 -29.92
CA GLN A 114 2.74 -4.20 -30.16
C GLN A 114 2.00 -3.77 -28.90
N ARG A 115 1.01 -2.92 -29.08
CA ARG A 115 0.09 -2.57 -27.99
C ARG A 115 -0.58 -3.84 -27.47
N PRO A 116 -0.60 -4.09 -26.16
CA PRO A 116 -1.31 -5.22 -25.58
C PRO A 116 -2.79 -5.16 -25.93
N GLN A 117 -3.42 -6.32 -26.03
CA GLN A 117 -4.85 -6.42 -26.29
C GLN A 117 -5.65 -5.98 -25.05
N ILE A 118 -6.87 -5.51 -25.29
CA ILE A 118 -7.84 -5.28 -24.21
C ILE A 118 -8.40 -6.65 -23.81
N PRO A 119 -8.52 -6.96 -22.50
CA PRO A 119 -9.11 -8.22 -22.04
C PRO A 119 -10.54 -8.40 -22.54
N GLU A 120 -10.92 -9.62 -22.88
CA GLU A 120 -12.31 -9.94 -23.28
C GLU A 120 -13.29 -9.74 -22.11
N THR A 121 -12.82 -10.05 -20.90
CA THR A 121 -13.60 -9.87 -19.67
C THR A 121 -13.11 -8.65 -18.90
N ILE A 122 -13.96 -7.63 -18.87
CA ILE A 122 -13.71 -6.38 -18.15
C ILE A 122 -14.87 -6.08 -17.19
N MET A 123 -14.60 -5.40 -16.09
CA MET A 123 -15.60 -4.92 -15.14
C MET A 123 -15.46 -3.41 -14.96
N THR A 124 -16.62 -2.73 -14.95
CA THR A 124 -16.67 -1.28 -14.75
C THR A 124 -16.88 -0.95 -13.28
N HIS A 125 -16.07 -0.02 -12.77
CA HIS A 125 -16.17 0.54 -11.42
C HIS A 125 -16.26 2.06 -11.47
N SER A 126 -16.72 2.66 -10.38
CA SER A 126 -16.51 4.08 -10.13
C SER A 126 -15.03 4.36 -9.89
N MET A 127 -14.63 5.62 -9.98
CA MET A 127 -13.24 6.04 -9.67
C MET A 127 -12.84 5.78 -8.22
N GLN A 128 -13.76 5.36 -7.35
CA GLN A 128 -13.45 4.92 -5.99
C GLN A 128 -12.45 3.75 -5.97
N LEU A 129 -12.54 2.79 -6.92
CA LEU A 129 -11.55 1.72 -7.04
C LEU A 129 -10.13 2.30 -7.20
N PHE A 130 -10.02 3.34 -8.02
CA PHE A 130 -8.74 4.01 -8.29
C PHE A 130 -8.16 4.67 -7.02
N ASP A 131 -9.03 5.31 -6.23
CA ASP A 131 -8.64 5.89 -4.94
C ASP A 131 -8.21 4.83 -3.94
N VAL A 132 -8.95 3.73 -3.85
CA VAL A 132 -8.65 2.62 -2.95
C VAL A 132 -7.30 1.99 -3.30
N ILE A 133 -7.02 1.73 -4.59
CA ILE A 133 -5.70 1.23 -5.02
C ILE A 133 -4.61 2.26 -4.72
N GLY A 134 -4.84 3.54 -4.98
CA GLY A 134 -3.89 4.62 -4.69
C GLY A 134 -3.60 4.79 -3.20
N GLU A 135 -4.60 4.62 -2.35
CA GLU A 135 -4.40 4.60 -0.89
C GLU A 135 -3.65 3.33 -0.47
N ALA A 136 -4.07 2.15 -0.94
CA ALA A 136 -3.43 0.88 -0.64
C ALA A 136 -1.94 0.87 -1.03
N ALA A 137 -1.58 1.49 -2.16
CA ALA A 137 -0.19 1.59 -2.63
C ALA A 137 0.76 2.28 -1.64
N LYS A 138 0.25 3.10 -0.71
CA LYS A 138 1.05 3.73 0.36
C LYS A 138 1.49 2.76 1.45
N TYR A 139 0.88 1.58 1.50
CA TYR A 139 1.11 0.51 2.49
C TYR A 139 1.87 -0.67 1.90
N THR A 140 2.53 -0.48 0.76
CA THR A 140 3.39 -1.47 0.11
C THR A 140 4.86 -1.25 0.47
N ASP A 141 5.68 -2.31 0.38
CA ASP A 141 7.12 -2.25 0.51
C ASP A 141 7.81 -2.79 -0.76
N PRO A 142 8.16 -1.93 -1.71
CA PRO A 142 8.80 -2.34 -2.96
C PRO A 142 10.24 -2.84 -2.79
N GLU A 143 10.87 -2.62 -1.62
CA GLU A 143 12.24 -3.05 -1.34
C GLU A 143 12.30 -4.42 -0.62
N HIS A 144 11.15 -5.03 -0.34
CA HIS A 144 11.09 -6.30 0.37
C HIS A 144 11.61 -7.46 -0.49
N ALA A 145 12.63 -8.17 -0.01
CA ALA A 145 13.34 -9.17 -0.80
C ALA A 145 12.60 -10.54 -0.95
N ARG A 146 11.69 -10.88 -0.02
CA ARG A 146 11.13 -12.23 0.07
C ARG A 146 9.76 -12.40 -0.60
N TYR A 147 8.94 -11.35 -0.58
CA TYR A 147 7.57 -11.35 -1.08
C TYR A 147 7.34 -10.17 -2.01
N VAL A 148 6.33 -10.28 -2.86
CA VAL A 148 5.92 -9.20 -3.77
C VAL A 148 5.12 -8.14 -3.00
N LEU A 149 5.76 -7.51 -1.97
CA LEU A 149 5.11 -6.50 -1.13
C LEU A 149 5.08 -5.10 -1.77
N GLY A 150 5.73 -4.91 -2.92
CA GLY A 150 5.63 -3.69 -3.73
C GLY A 150 4.34 -3.57 -4.52
N SER A 151 3.35 -4.45 -4.27
CA SER A 151 2.10 -4.53 -5.02
C SER A 151 0.89 -4.43 -4.11
N VAL A 152 -0.19 -3.95 -4.70
CA VAL A 152 -1.54 -4.04 -4.15
C VAL A 152 -2.18 -5.33 -4.68
N PHE A 153 -2.75 -6.16 -3.82
CA PHE A 153 -3.40 -7.41 -4.18
C PHE A 153 -4.89 -7.18 -4.40
N LEU A 154 -5.33 -7.43 -5.63
CA LEU A 154 -6.73 -7.37 -6.05
C LEU A 154 -7.29 -8.79 -6.01
N ARG A 155 -8.05 -9.12 -4.96
CA ARG A 155 -8.45 -10.48 -4.64
C ARG A 155 -9.84 -10.78 -5.18
N GLY A 156 -9.92 -11.53 -6.29
CA GLY A 156 -11.17 -11.82 -6.98
C GLY A 156 -12.19 -12.56 -6.13
N THR A 157 -11.87 -13.79 -5.68
CA THR A 157 -12.80 -14.62 -4.88
C THR A 157 -13.26 -13.95 -3.58
N LYS A 158 -12.42 -13.10 -2.97
CA LYS A 158 -12.69 -12.47 -1.69
C LYS A 158 -13.26 -11.06 -1.81
N SER A 159 -13.32 -10.52 -3.00
CA SER A 159 -13.78 -9.14 -3.27
C SER A 159 -13.05 -8.12 -2.40
N GLN A 160 -11.72 -8.18 -2.37
CA GLN A 160 -10.88 -7.37 -1.49
C GLN A 160 -9.74 -6.69 -2.25
N VAL A 161 -9.37 -5.49 -1.79
CA VAL A 161 -8.12 -4.80 -2.12
C VAL A 161 -7.24 -4.78 -0.90
N ILE A 162 -6.06 -5.40 -0.97
CA ILE A 162 -5.14 -5.56 0.16
C ILE A 162 -3.75 -5.06 -0.20
N ALA A 163 -3.10 -4.42 0.78
CA ALA A 163 -1.68 -4.09 0.71
C ALA A 163 -1.01 -4.29 2.07
N THR A 164 0.28 -4.58 2.07
CA THR A 164 1.05 -4.76 3.30
C THR A 164 2.53 -4.43 3.09
N ASP A 165 3.17 -3.91 4.13
CA ASP A 165 4.62 -3.73 4.27
C ASP A 165 5.24 -4.74 5.24
N ALA A 166 4.54 -5.85 5.54
CA ALA A 166 4.84 -6.86 6.55
C ALA A 166 4.66 -6.41 8.02
N ARG A 167 4.28 -5.16 8.29
CA ARG A 167 4.03 -4.63 9.65
C ARG A 167 2.60 -4.14 9.83
N GLN A 168 1.94 -3.85 8.76
CA GLN A 168 0.55 -3.39 8.70
C GLN A 168 -0.15 -3.98 7.48
N ILE A 169 -1.46 -4.13 7.53
CA ILE A 169 -2.27 -4.60 6.42
C ILE A 169 -3.42 -3.60 6.24
N PHE A 170 -3.47 -3.03 5.04
CA PHE A 170 -4.62 -2.29 4.52
C PHE A 170 -5.57 -3.31 3.87
N CYS A 171 -6.83 -3.35 4.25
CA CYS A 171 -7.83 -4.25 3.69
C CYS A 171 -9.13 -3.51 3.44
N HIS A 172 -9.51 -3.36 2.17
CA HIS A 172 -10.80 -2.84 1.75
C HIS A 172 -11.63 -3.98 1.17
N ASN A 173 -12.82 -4.20 1.71
CA ASN A 173 -13.74 -5.25 1.31
C ASN A 173 -14.80 -4.73 0.32
N GLY A 174 -15.56 -5.64 -0.29
CA GLY A 174 -16.72 -5.30 -1.11
C GLY A 174 -16.42 -4.90 -2.56
N ILE A 175 -15.17 -4.92 -3.00
CA ILE A 175 -14.78 -4.62 -4.37
C ILE A 175 -14.64 -5.92 -5.16
N THR A 176 -15.58 -6.18 -6.07
CA THR A 176 -15.57 -7.37 -6.93
C THR A 176 -14.66 -7.18 -8.13
N PHE A 177 -14.17 -8.29 -8.70
CA PHE A 177 -13.31 -8.29 -9.88
C PHE A 177 -13.75 -9.35 -10.88
N PRO A 178 -13.43 -9.21 -12.18
CA PRO A 178 -13.85 -10.17 -13.21
C PRO A 178 -13.01 -11.47 -13.24
N TRP A 179 -12.11 -11.66 -12.27
CA TRP A 179 -11.28 -12.85 -12.09
C TRP A 179 -11.49 -13.47 -10.71
N GLN A 180 -10.96 -14.69 -10.50
CA GLN A 180 -11.11 -15.44 -9.24
C GLN A 180 -9.83 -15.46 -8.40
N GLU A 181 -8.66 -15.40 -9.02
CA GLU A 181 -7.36 -15.42 -8.37
C GLU A 181 -7.01 -14.09 -7.67
N ASP A 182 -5.90 -14.11 -6.93
CA ASP A 182 -5.28 -12.93 -6.37
C ASP A 182 -4.32 -12.32 -7.42
N VAL A 183 -4.60 -11.11 -7.87
CA VAL A 183 -3.84 -10.39 -8.88
C VAL A 183 -2.96 -9.34 -8.21
N ALA A 184 -1.64 -9.37 -8.49
CA ALA A 184 -0.68 -8.43 -7.93
C ALA A 184 -0.54 -7.18 -8.83
N CYS A 185 -1.19 -6.09 -8.44
CA CYS A 185 -1.10 -4.80 -9.11
C CYS A 185 0.11 -4.01 -8.61
N PRO A 186 1.11 -3.70 -9.44
CA PRO A 186 2.25 -2.90 -9.01
C PRO A 186 1.83 -1.54 -8.46
N SER A 187 2.49 -1.11 -7.39
CA SER A 187 2.25 0.24 -6.83
C SER A 187 2.70 1.29 -7.82
N SER A 188 1.78 2.14 -8.25
CA SER A 188 2.03 3.23 -9.18
C SER A 188 1.42 4.53 -8.68
N ARG A 189 2.10 5.66 -8.99
CA ARG A 189 1.62 6.99 -8.62
C ARG A 189 0.46 7.47 -9.51
N ILE A 190 0.12 6.74 -10.56
CA ILE A 190 -1.04 7.03 -11.38
C ILE A 190 -2.33 6.84 -10.57
N PHE A 191 -2.37 5.84 -9.68
CA PHE A 191 -3.51 5.59 -8.82
C PHE A 191 -3.70 6.73 -7.80
N GLY A 192 -4.92 7.20 -7.67
CA GLY A 192 -5.24 8.36 -6.82
C GLY A 192 -4.77 9.70 -7.38
N SER A 193 -4.32 9.77 -8.66
CA SER A 193 -3.93 11.03 -9.28
C SER A 193 -5.12 11.72 -9.96
N ASP A 194 -5.14 13.05 -9.91
CA ASP A 194 -6.23 13.84 -10.50
C ASP A 194 -6.17 13.85 -12.03
N GLU A 195 -4.98 13.64 -12.62
CA GLU A 195 -4.79 13.74 -14.07
C GLU A 195 -5.59 12.70 -14.86
N ILE A 196 -5.75 11.48 -14.34
CA ILE A 196 -6.53 10.44 -15.02
C ILE A 196 -8.04 10.73 -14.96
N ARG A 197 -8.50 11.46 -13.94
CA ARG A 197 -9.91 11.83 -13.77
C ARG A 197 -10.42 12.80 -14.83
N GLU A 198 -9.51 13.52 -15.51
CA GLU A 198 -9.88 14.36 -16.64
C GLU A 198 -10.47 13.55 -17.80
N PHE A 199 -10.24 12.23 -17.87
CA PHE A 199 -10.65 11.36 -18.96
C PHE A 199 -11.95 10.58 -18.69
N GLY A 200 -12.42 10.49 -17.45
CA GLY A 200 -13.67 9.81 -17.15
C GLY A 200 -13.99 9.67 -15.67
N GLU A 201 -15.23 9.35 -15.39
CA GLU A 201 -15.76 9.14 -14.02
C GLU A 201 -15.82 7.66 -13.63
N THR A 202 -15.57 6.77 -14.59
CA THR A 202 -15.55 5.33 -14.40
C THR A 202 -14.24 4.74 -14.89
N ILE A 203 -13.88 3.61 -14.32
CA ILE A 203 -12.72 2.82 -14.70
C ILE A 203 -13.16 1.40 -15.05
N GLN A 204 -12.64 0.89 -16.13
CA GLN A 204 -12.77 -0.51 -16.50
C GLN A 204 -11.49 -1.25 -16.16
N VAL A 205 -11.61 -2.46 -15.62
CA VAL A 205 -10.47 -3.28 -15.23
C VAL A 205 -10.64 -4.72 -15.69
N GLY A 206 -9.55 -5.31 -16.18
CA GLY A 206 -9.49 -6.71 -16.62
C GLY A 206 -8.06 -7.23 -16.59
N VAL A 207 -7.89 -8.52 -16.82
CA VAL A 207 -6.57 -9.19 -16.86
C VAL A 207 -6.41 -9.92 -18.17
N ILE A 208 -5.24 -9.81 -18.78
CA ILE A 208 -4.87 -10.57 -19.97
C ILE A 208 -3.42 -11.07 -19.81
N GLY A 209 -3.24 -12.40 -19.81
CA GLY A 209 -1.94 -13.00 -19.54
C GLY A 209 -1.38 -12.54 -18.19
N ASN A 210 -0.18 -11.96 -18.21
CA ASN A 210 0.46 -11.41 -17.01
C ASN A 210 0.24 -9.89 -16.83
N GLN A 211 -0.76 -9.31 -17.50
CA GLN A 211 -0.98 -7.88 -17.46
C GLN A 211 -2.36 -7.54 -16.89
N ILE A 212 -2.42 -6.49 -16.08
CA ILE A 212 -3.66 -5.88 -15.62
C ILE A 212 -3.92 -4.67 -16.53
N CYS A 213 -5.08 -4.63 -17.14
CA CYS A 213 -5.54 -3.56 -18.01
C CYS A 213 -6.49 -2.64 -17.24
N PHE A 214 -6.27 -1.35 -17.35
CA PHE A 214 -7.16 -0.30 -16.84
C PHE A 214 -7.51 0.64 -18.00
N GLN A 215 -8.80 0.99 -18.10
CA GLN A 215 -9.28 1.93 -19.11
C GLN A 215 -10.15 3.02 -18.47
N VAL A 216 -9.84 4.27 -18.77
CA VAL A 216 -10.57 5.46 -18.30
C VAL A 216 -10.76 6.38 -19.51
N GLY A 217 -11.96 6.40 -20.10
CA GLY A 217 -12.23 7.13 -21.34
C GLY A 217 -11.22 6.80 -22.44
N ASP A 218 -10.54 7.82 -22.95
CA ASP A 218 -9.56 7.69 -24.03
C ASP A 218 -8.18 7.16 -23.58
N VAL A 219 -8.01 6.85 -22.31
CA VAL A 219 -6.73 6.36 -21.78
C VAL A 219 -6.85 4.91 -21.38
N THR A 220 -5.96 4.07 -21.91
CA THR A 220 -5.80 2.67 -21.53
C THR A 220 -4.35 2.44 -21.09
N PHE A 221 -4.16 1.75 -19.97
CA PHE A 221 -2.82 1.36 -19.56
C PHE A 221 -2.77 -0.07 -19.03
N TRP A 222 -1.65 -0.71 -19.25
CA TRP A 222 -1.39 -2.08 -18.83
C TRP A 222 -0.19 -2.06 -17.88
N LEU A 223 -0.31 -2.82 -16.79
CA LEU A 223 0.74 -3.04 -15.81
C LEU A 223 1.12 -4.51 -15.78
N ASN A 224 2.40 -4.82 -15.93
CA ASN A 224 2.89 -6.19 -15.78
C ASN A 224 2.82 -6.59 -14.31
N GLN A 225 2.19 -7.73 -14.03
CA GLN A 225 2.22 -8.31 -12.69
C GLN A 225 3.66 -8.70 -12.34
N PRO A 226 4.17 -8.34 -11.16
CA PRO A 226 5.50 -8.77 -10.74
C PRO A 226 5.52 -10.25 -10.42
N GLU A 227 6.61 -10.91 -10.80
CA GLU A 227 6.88 -12.29 -10.44
C GLU A 227 7.29 -12.38 -8.97
N GLY A 228 6.85 -13.43 -8.28
CA GLY A 228 7.27 -13.71 -6.92
C GLY A 228 6.20 -14.31 -6.03
N ARG A 229 6.58 -14.54 -4.77
CA ARG A 229 5.70 -15.16 -3.79
C ARG A 229 4.75 -14.16 -3.14
N HIS A 230 3.47 -14.46 -3.17
CA HIS A 230 2.44 -13.72 -2.45
C HIS A 230 2.48 -14.06 -0.96
N PRO A 231 2.32 -13.07 -0.05
CA PRO A 231 2.20 -13.33 1.37
C PRO A 231 0.86 -14.01 1.69
N ASN A 232 0.87 -14.98 2.60
CA ASN A 232 -0.39 -15.54 3.11
C ASN A 232 -0.94 -14.62 4.22
N LEU A 233 -1.87 -13.75 3.88
CA LEU A 233 -2.47 -12.79 4.80
C LEU A 233 -3.76 -13.31 5.45
N ASP A 234 -4.31 -14.42 4.98
CA ASP A 234 -5.61 -14.93 5.43
C ASP A 234 -5.64 -15.30 6.91
N GLN A 235 -4.54 -15.85 7.41
CA GLN A 235 -4.41 -16.19 8.83
C GLN A 235 -4.57 -14.99 9.77
N TYR A 236 -4.25 -13.76 9.28
CA TYR A 236 -4.40 -12.53 10.05
C TYR A 236 -5.76 -11.89 9.87
N ILE A 237 -6.28 -11.90 8.64
CA ILE A 237 -7.52 -11.21 8.25
C ILE A 237 -8.75 -11.98 8.76
N SER A 238 -8.72 -13.32 8.72
CA SER A 238 -9.84 -14.15 9.17
C SER A 238 -9.99 -14.21 10.68
N ASN A 239 -8.93 -13.94 11.43
CA ASN A 239 -8.99 -13.94 12.88
C ASN A 239 -9.40 -12.56 13.41
N THR A 240 -10.70 -12.37 13.64
CA THR A 240 -11.28 -11.14 14.20
C THR A 240 -11.67 -11.28 15.68
N ASP A 241 -11.50 -12.47 16.27
CA ASP A 241 -11.80 -12.69 17.69
C ASP A 241 -10.73 -11.99 18.58
N ARG A 242 -11.17 -11.03 19.36
CA ARG A 242 -10.31 -10.21 20.23
C ARG A 242 -10.77 -10.29 21.68
N GLY A 243 -9.80 -10.18 22.60
CA GLY A 243 -10.09 -10.27 24.03
C GLY A 243 -10.51 -8.94 24.64
N THR A 244 -10.03 -7.84 24.08
CA THR A 244 -10.33 -6.48 24.55
C THR A 244 -10.57 -5.58 23.35
N TRP A 245 -11.60 -4.73 23.46
CA TRP A 245 -11.97 -3.75 22.44
C TRP A 245 -11.93 -2.34 23.02
N LEU A 246 -11.22 -1.46 22.38
CA LEU A 246 -11.25 -0.02 22.60
C LEU A 246 -12.26 0.59 21.62
N TYR A 247 -13.23 1.34 22.12
CA TYR A 247 -14.18 2.15 21.36
C TYR A 247 -13.73 3.59 21.42
N LEU A 248 -13.32 4.11 20.28
CA LEU A 248 -12.72 5.44 20.14
C LEU A 248 -13.81 6.46 19.76
N ASP A 249 -14.05 7.41 20.65
CA ASP A 249 -14.97 8.53 20.38
C ASP A 249 -14.36 9.47 19.31
N PRO A 250 -15.17 10.00 18.38
CA PRO A 250 -14.68 10.89 17.31
C PRO A 250 -13.94 12.13 17.80
N ASP A 251 -14.40 12.77 18.92
CA ASP A 251 -13.75 13.97 19.47
C ASP A 251 -12.40 13.60 20.12
N ASP A 252 -12.32 12.44 20.77
CA ASP A 252 -11.07 11.89 21.31
C ASP A 252 -10.10 11.53 20.17
N ALA A 253 -10.61 10.95 19.08
CA ALA A 253 -9.81 10.64 17.90
C ALA A 253 -9.20 11.91 17.29
N GLU A 254 -9.97 12.98 17.15
CA GLU A 254 -9.47 14.26 16.66
C GLU A 254 -8.44 14.88 17.63
N PHE A 255 -8.69 14.79 18.94
CA PHE A 255 -7.75 15.23 19.96
C PHE A 255 -6.40 14.51 19.84
N VAL A 256 -6.42 13.17 19.72
CA VAL A 256 -5.23 12.35 19.51
C VAL A 256 -4.50 12.77 18.23
N MET A 257 -5.21 12.91 17.12
CA MET A 257 -4.61 13.32 15.83
C MET A 257 -3.84 14.63 15.91
N ARG A 258 -4.35 15.61 16.65
CA ARG A 258 -3.68 16.91 16.83
C ARG A 258 -2.43 16.85 17.69
N LYS A 259 -2.32 15.86 18.60
CA LYS A 259 -1.24 15.77 19.60
C LYS A 259 -0.18 14.74 19.26
N LEU A 260 -0.55 13.67 18.55
CA LEU A 260 0.26 12.47 18.38
C LEU A 260 1.64 12.73 17.77
N ASP A 261 1.74 13.62 16.78
CA ASP A 261 3.03 13.95 16.13
C ASP A 261 4.00 14.68 17.05
N ASN A 262 3.49 15.40 18.07
CA ASN A 262 4.28 16.20 19.00
C ASN A 262 4.57 15.48 20.33
N MET A 263 4.16 14.22 20.49
CA MET A 263 4.44 13.44 21.69
C MET A 263 5.94 13.13 21.79
N PRO A 264 6.49 12.98 23.01
CA PRO A 264 7.87 12.55 23.25
C PRO A 264 8.24 11.26 22.52
N GLY A 265 9.53 10.96 22.37
CA GLY A 265 10.02 9.77 21.68
C GLY A 265 10.14 9.95 20.14
N ASN A 266 10.20 11.18 19.62
CA ASN A 266 10.37 11.46 18.19
C ASN A 266 11.76 11.06 17.66
N THR A 267 12.74 10.84 18.51
CA THR A 267 14.10 10.42 18.15
C THR A 267 14.19 8.92 17.88
N GLU A 268 13.23 8.14 18.37
CA GLU A 268 13.18 6.70 18.16
C GLU A 268 12.68 6.37 16.76
N GLU A 269 13.31 5.42 16.07
CA GLU A 269 12.94 5.02 14.71
C GLU A 269 11.50 4.47 14.62
N THR A 270 11.09 3.75 15.66
CA THR A 270 9.77 3.12 15.75
C THR A 270 8.67 4.06 16.23
N LEU A 271 9.02 5.27 16.72
CA LEU A 271 8.07 6.25 17.23
C LEU A 271 7.01 5.63 18.18
N PRO A 272 7.43 5.01 19.29
CA PRO A 272 6.52 4.24 20.13
C PRO A 272 5.52 5.12 20.87
N VAL A 273 4.31 4.61 21.01
CA VAL A 273 3.30 5.06 21.98
C VAL A 273 2.74 3.85 22.71
N TYR A 274 2.30 4.07 23.95
CA TYR A 274 1.73 3.06 24.82
C TYR A 274 0.27 3.37 25.05
N VAL A 275 -0.60 2.46 24.62
CA VAL A 275 -2.04 2.52 24.88
C VAL A 275 -2.30 1.69 26.13
N SER A 276 -2.76 2.34 27.20
CA SER A 276 -3.13 1.70 28.46
C SER A 276 -4.62 1.75 28.67
N LEU A 277 -5.20 0.59 28.93
CA LEU A 277 -6.60 0.36 29.26
C LEU A 277 -6.64 -0.19 30.69
N ASP A 278 -6.67 0.73 31.65
CA ASP A 278 -6.60 0.46 33.09
C ASP A 278 -7.57 1.41 33.80
N GLY A 279 -8.83 1.01 33.88
CA GLY A 279 -9.92 1.86 34.37
C GLY A 279 -10.19 3.12 33.54
N SER A 280 -9.29 3.49 32.65
CA SER A 280 -9.38 4.63 31.72
C SER A 280 -8.67 4.32 30.42
N VAL A 281 -8.90 5.15 29.39
CA VAL A 281 -8.21 5.04 28.11
C VAL A 281 -7.13 6.11 28.05
N VAL A 282 -5.88 5.67 27.97
CA VAL A 282 -4.71 6.55 28.03
C VAL A 282 -3.74 6.20 26.92
N ILE A 283 -3.15 7.23 26.28
CA ILE A 283 -2.07 7.09 25.29
C ILE A 283 -0.85 7.85 25.81
N ARG A 284 0.28 7.16 25.99
CA ARG A 284 1.53 7.77 26.51
C ARG A 284 2.63 7.73 25.47
N GLY A 285 3.37 8.83 25.36
CA GLY A 285 4.64 8.90 24.65
C GLY A 285 5.75 9.22 25.64
N HIS A 286 6.91 8.56 25.51
CA HIS A 286 8.04 8.68 26.42
C HIS A 286 9.28 9.22 25.71
N ASP A 287 9.99 10.12 26.37
CA ASP A 287 11.39 10.41 26.07
C ASP A 287 12.28 9.63 27.06
N ARG A 288 12.96 8.61 26.54
CA ARG A 288 13.79 7.70 27.36
C ARG A 288 15.02 8.40 27.88
N GLU A 289 15.60 9.37 27.17
CA GLU A 289 16.81 10.08 27.56
C GLU A 289 16.50 11.07 28.69
N GLN A 290 15.39 11.80 28.56
CA GLN A 290 14.98 12.80 29.56
C GLN A 290 14.10 12.22 30.67
N LYS A 291 13.71 10.94 30.55
CA LYS A 291 12.79 10.23 31.46
C LYS A 291 11.50 10.99 31.71
N MET A 292 10.97 11.63 30.67
CA MET A 292 9.73 12.36 30.70
C MET A 292 8.66 11.67 29.85
N ALA A 293 7.40 11.89 30.19
CA ALA A 293 6.28 11.35 29.44
C ALA A 293 5.17 12.40 29.24
N THR A 294 4.44 12.24 28.16
CA THR A 294 3.17 12.94 27.93
C THR A 294 2.06 11.90 27.83
N GLU A 295 1.03 12.10 28.62
CA GLU A 295 -0.15 11.28 28.69
C GLU A 295 -1.33 12.02 28.05
N LEU A 296 -2.00 11.38 27.08
CA LEU A 296 -3.28 11.81 26.53
C LEU A 296 -4.37 10.97 27.19
N ARG A 297 -5.21 11.58 28.00
CA ARG A 297 -6.34 10.93 28.64
C ARG A 297 -7.60 11.16 27.84
N LEU A 298 -8.22 10.06 27.38
CA LEU A 298 -9.39 10.07 26.53
C LEU A 298 -10.65 9.94 27.41
N THR A 299 -11.41 11.02 27.54
CA THR A 299 -12.50 11.10 28.54
C THR A 299 -13.84 10.57 28.01
N ARG A 300 -13.95 10.36 26.69
CA ARG A 300 -15.19 9.90 26.03
C ARG A 300 -15.06 8.48 25.50
N SER A 301 -13.86 8.04 25.20
CA SER A 301 -13.54 6.69 24.76
C SER A 301 -13.62 5.72 25.92
N TYR A 302 -13.98 4.47 25.64
CA TYR A 302 -14.07 3.40 26.65
C TYR A 302 -13.57 2.09 26.07
N TYR A 303 -13.37 1.09 26.91
CA TYR A 303 -12.99 -0.25 26.48
C TYR A 303 -13.86 -1.32 27.14
N GLU A 304 -13.91 -2.48 26.49
CA GLU A 304 -14.57 -3.69 26.97
C GLU A 304 -13.56 -4.84 26.94
N GLY A 305 -13.47 -5.61 27.99
CA GLY A 305 -12.56 -6.75 28.13
C GLY A 305 -11.56 -6.59 29.27
N LYS A 306 -10.39 -7.19 29.11
CA LYS A 306 -9.35 -7.17 30.17
C LYS A 306 -8.51 -5.89 30.06
N GLU A 307 -8.05 -5.44 31.21
CA GLU A 307 -7.02 -4.42 31.31
C GLU A 307 -5.74 -4.86 30.60
N LEU A 308 -5.12 -3.94 29.87
CA LEU A 308 -3.87 -4.17 29.18
C LEU A 308 -3.11 -2.87 28.90
N THR A 309 -1.81 -2.99 28.71
CA THR A 309 -0.97 -1.94 28.12
C THR A 309 -0.26 -2.51 26.90
N MET A 310 -0.36 -1.81 25.77
CA MET A 310 0.20 -2.24 24.49
C MET A 310 1.01 -1.12 23.86
N SER A 311 2.22 -1.44 23.41
CA SER A 311 3.04 -0.50 22.65
C SER A 311 2.84 -0.65 21.16
N MET A 312 2.83 0.47 20.45
CA MET A 312 2.67 0.49 18.98
C MET A 312 3.39 1.68 18.33
N ASN A 313 3.65 1.58 17.06
CA ASN A 313 4.13 2.71 16.29
C ASN A 313 3.01 3.75 16.14
N ARG A 314 3.27 5.00 16.57
CA ARG A 314 2.28 6.08 16.50
C ARG A 314 1.78 6.36 15.09
N LYS A 315 2.57 6.07 14.05
CA LYS A 315 2.14 6.22 12.66
C LYS A 315 1.01 5.26 12.32
N PHE A 316 1.02 4.03 12.86
CA PHE A 316 -0.04 3.06 12.61
C PHE A 316 -1.33 3.49 13.31
N LEU A 317 -1.24 3.95 14.56
CA LEU A 317 -2.40 4.52 15.26
C LEU A 317 -2.96 5.75 14.51
N LYS A 318 -2.08 6.64 14.03
CA LYS A 318 -2.47 7.79 13.21
C LYS A 318 -3.18 7.37 11.91
N ASN A 319 -2.68 6.34 11.24
CA ASN A 319 -3.31 5.79 10.04
C ASN A 319 -4.69 5.20 10.37
N ALA A 320 -4.80 4.42 11.46
CA ALA A 320 -6.07 3.87 11.90
C ALA A 320 -7.13 4.96 12.11
N ILE A 321 -6.79 6.01 12.87
CA ILE A 321 -7.68 7.14 13.11
C ILE A 321 -8.05 7.86 11.80
N ARG A 322 -7.08 8.08 10.90
CA ARG A 322 -7.31 8.72 9.59
C ARG A 322 -8.28 7.92 8.72
N PHE A 323 -8.29 6.60 8.83
CA PHE A 323 -9.24 5.73 8.15
C PHE A 323 -10.64 5.72 8.79
N GLY A 324 -10.84 6.44 9.90
CA GLY A 324 -12.10 6.43 10.63
C GLY A 324 -12.30 5.17 11.47
N VAL A 325 -11.21 4.51 11.87
CA VAL A 325 -11.28 3.39 12.82
C VAL A 325 -11.88 3.91 14.13
N ASN A 326 -13.00 3.33 14.52
CA ASN A 326 -13.73 3.64 15.75
C ASN A 326 -13.67 2.50 16.78
N ARG A 327 -13.20 1.31 16.37
CA ARG A 327 -13.00 0.15 17.25
C ARG A 327 -11.63 -0.45 17.03
N ILE A 328 -10.86 -0.61 18.10
CA ILE A 328 -9.54 -1.23 18.08
C ILE A 328 -9.56 -2.48 18.94
N GLY A 329 -9.32 -3.63 18.33
CA GLY A 329 -9.29 -4.92 18.99
C GLY A 329 -7.86 -5.37 19.31
N PHE A 330 -7.68 -5.87 20.54
CA PHE A 330 -6.43 -6.43 21.06
C PHE A 330 -6.61 -7.93 21.31
N ASP A 331 -5.59 -8.71 20.97
CA ASP A 331 -5.62 -10.17 21.09
C ASP A 331 -5.72 -10.64 22.54
N LYS A 332 -6.37 -11.81 22.78
CA LYS A 332 -6.63 -12.39 24.10
C LYS A 332 -5.37 -12.72 24.91
N GLY A 333 -4.26 -12.95 24.23
CA GLY A 333 -2.99 -13.35 24.84
C GLY A 333 -1.92 -12.26 24.88
N GLY A 334 -2.26 -10.99 24.64
CA GLY A 334 -1.25 -9.95 24.42
C GLY A 334 -0.53 -10.13 23.09
N GLY A 335 -1.25 -10.71 22.10
CA GLY A 335 -0.74 -11.00 20.76
C GLY A 335 -0.25 -9.76 20.02
N GLU A 336 0.62 -10.01 19.07
CA GLU A 336 1.38 -8.96 18.37
C GLU A 336 0.55 -8.13 17.38
N ILE A 337 -0.71 -8.54 17.07
CA ILE A 337 -1.49 -7.93 15.99
C ILE A 337 -2.78 -7.30 16.52
N MET A 338 -2.93 -6.02 16.26
CA MET A 338 -4.14 -5.25 16.50
C MET A 338 -4.99 -5.18 15.24
N ILE A 339 -6.30 -5.08 15.43
CA ILE A 339 -7.27 -4.87 14.37
C ILE A 339 -8.03 -3.57 14.61
N GLY A 340 -8.11 -2.73 13.58
CA GLY A 340 -8.96 -1.55 13.57
C GLY A 340 -10.14 -1.77 12.63
N LEU A 341 -11.36 -1.58 13.14
CA LEU A 341 -12.59 -1.69 12.38
C LEU A 341 -13.21 -0.30 12.20
N THR A 342 -13.79 -0.09 11.02
CA THR A 342 -14.65 1.05 10.72
C THR A 342 -16.11 0.59 10.64
N ASP A 343 -17.03 1.52 10.53
CA ASP A 343 -18.43 1.21 10.25
C ASP A 343 -18.70 0.86 8.77
N HIS A 344 -17.64 0.88 7.93
CA HIS A 344 -17.69 0.59 6.50
C HIS A 344 -16.83 -0.63 6.15
N ASP A 345 -16.69 -0.89 4.86
CA ASP A 345 -15.98 -2.05 4.31
C ASP A 345 -14.45 -1.99 4.44
N PHE A 346 -13.95 -1.35 5.48
CA PHE A 346 -12.51 -1.17 5.68
C PHE A 346 -12.05 -1.79 7.00
N THR A 347 -10.95 -2.52 6.94
CA THR A 347 -10.27 -3.10 8.10
C THR A 347 -8.77 -2.81 8.02
N TYR A 348 -8.18 -2.44 9.14
CA TYR A 348 -6.77 -2.16 9.24
C TYR A 348 -6.12 -3.00 10.32
N PHE A 349 -5.01 -3.65 9.99
CA PHE A 349 -4.24 -4.46 10.94
C PHE A 349 -2.84 -3.88 11.09
N TRP A 350 -2.29 -3.94 12.30
CA TRP A 350 -0.90 -3.55 12.52
C TRP A 350 -0.28 -4.31 13.68
N MET A 351 1.04 -4.40 13.67
CA MET A 351 1.81 -5.09 14.71
C MET A 351 2.05 -4.17 15.92
N SER A 352 2.06 -4.78 17.10
CA SER A 352 2.59 -4.15 18.31
C SER A 352 4.12 -3.98 18.21
N LEU A 353 4.67 -3.16 19.09
CA LEU A 353 6.11 -3.08 19.32
C LEU A 353 6.46 -3.93 20.56
N SER A 354 7.61 -4.59 20.50
CA SER A 354 8.14 -5.31 21.65
C SER A 354 8.77 -4.33 22.65
N GLY A 355 8.62 -4.61 23.94
CA GLY A 355 9.25 -3.86 25.02
C GLY A 355 8.26 -3.30 26.03
N ASN A 356 8.75 -3.13 27.26
CA ASN A 356 7.97 -2.57 28.35
C ASN A 356 7.90 -1.04 28.25
N GLU A 357 6.84 -0.47 28.81
CA GLU A 357 6.71 0.97 28.96
C GLU A 357 7.89 1.54 29.78
N PRO A 358 8.57 2.58 29.29
CA PRO A 358 9.66 3.20 30.03
C PRO A 358 9.18 3.86 31.32
N VAL A 359 10.04 3.86 32.33
CA VAL A 359 9.78 4.57 33.60
C VAL A 359 9.92 6.08 33.37
N CYS A 360 8.95 6.83 33.85
CA CYS A 360 8.97 8.30 33.91
C CYS A 360 9.41 8.74 35.32
N ASP A 361 10.28 9.76 35.42
CA ASP A 361 10.67 10.34 36.71
C ASP A 361 9.46 11.07 37.35
N GLU A 362 9.40 11.06 38.68
CA GLU A 362 8.38 11.81 39.42
C GLU A 362 8.37 13.31 39.03
N GLY A 363 7.19 13.83 38.75
CA GLY A 363 7.02 15.24 38.34
C GLY A 363 7.36 15.56 36.89
N LYS A 364 7.78 14.57 36.07
CA LYS A 364 8.04 14.75 34.63
C LYS A 364 6.91 14.20 33.71
N LEU A 365 5.77 13.88 34.30
CA LEU A 365 4.57 13.48 33.55
C LEU A 365 3.71 14.69 33.23
N THR A 366 3.49 14.96 31.95
CA THR A 366 2.51 15.95 31.49
C THR A 366 1.23 15.24 31.09
N VAL A 367 0.10 15.59 31.72
CA VAL A 367 -1.19 15.02 31.44
C VAL A 367 -2.01 16.03 30.63
N LEU A 368 -2.56 15.60 29.51
CA LEU A 368 -3.48 16.33 28.67
C LEU A 368 -4.79 15.53 28.56
N GLU A 369 -5.91 16.15 28.86
CA GLU A 369 -7.23 15.52 28.77
C GLU A 369 -7.98 16.02 27.55
N SER A 370 -8.72 15.13 26.86
CA SER A 370 -9.71 15.54 25.89
C SER A 370 -10.86 16.25 26.61
N SER A 371 -11.54 17.20 25.94
CA SER A 371 -12.61 17.94 26.57
C SER A 371 -13.72 17.00 27.04
N SER A 372 -13.99 17.01 28.35
CA SER A 372 -15.08 16.23 28.95
C SER A 372 -16.43 16.63 28.32
N ARG A 373 -17.27 15.65 28.08
CA ARG A 373 -18.65 15.87 27.64
C ARG A 373 -19.36 16.67 28.74
N PRO A 374 -20.07 17.77 28.44
CA PRO A 374 -20.93 18.39 29.46
C PRO A 374 -21.89 17.32 29.98
N ALA A 375 -22.00 17.22 31.30
CA ALA A 375 -22.80 16.22 31.98
C ALA A 375 -24.28 16.40 31.61
N SER A 376 -24.71 15.80 30.49
CA SER A 376 -26.10 15.55 30.19
C SER A 376 -26.20 14.52 29.08
N THR A 377 -26.82 13.41 29.46
CA THR A 377 -27.30 12.24 28.73
C THR A 377 -26.38 11.04 28.81
N THR A 378 -26.66 10.23 29.80
CA THR A 378 -26.43 8.78 29.77
C THR A 378 -26.89 8.25 28.41
N PRO A 379 -26.09 7.55 27.61
CA PRO A 379 -26.63 6.86 26.45
C PRO A 379 -27.62 5.83 26.98
N ALA A 380 -28.87 6.03 26.62
CA ALA A 380 -29.90 5.00 26.86
C ALA A 380 -29.42 3.77 26.10
N ILE A 381 -29.12 2.71 26.86
CA ILE A 381 -28.99 1.36 26.31
C ILE A 381 -30.24 1.14 25.47
N PRO A 382 -30.18 0.81 24.19
CA PRO A 382 -31.38 0.47 23.45
C PRO A 382 -31.94 -0.82 24.07
N VAL A 383 -32.92 -0.66 24.94
CA VAL A 383 -33.78 -1.76 25.36
C VAL A 383 -34.45 -2.25 24.10
N ALA A 384 -34.15 -3.47 23.71
CA ALA A 384 -34.80 -4.15 22.61
C ALA A 384 -36.34 -4.00 22.81
N SER A 385 -36.95 -3.20 21.95
CA SER A 385 -38.40 -3.00 21.90
C SER A 385 -39.01 -4.35 21.61
N ALA A 386 -39.70 -4.88 22.62
CA ALA A 386 -40.56 -6.04 22.48
C ALA A 386 -41.61 -5.75 21.40
N ALA A 387 -41.63 -6.57 20.37
CA ALA A 387 -42.64 -6.55 19.33
C ALA A 387 -44.04 -6.73 19.96
N PRO A 388 -45.05 -6.00 19.50
CA PRO A 388 -46.42 -6.18 20.00
C PRO A 388 -46.99 -7.53 19.56
N ALA A 389 -47.51 -8.26 20.52
CA ALA A 389 -48.22 -9.52 20.29
C ALA A 389 -49.46 -9.27 19.43
N VAL A 390 -49.49 -9.82 18.24
CA VAL A 390 -50.70 -9.92 17.43
C VAL A 390 -51.39 -11.23 17.82
N SER A 391 -52.51 -11.08 18.54
CA SER A 391 -53.48 -12.13 18.79
C SER A 391 -54.26 -12.45 17.52
N VAL A 392 -54.14 -13.68 17.03
CA VAL A 392 -55.07 -14.24 16.04
C VAL A 392 -55.65 -15.52 16.63
N THR A 393 -56.94 -15.45 16.84
CA THR A 393 -57.87 -16.52 17.30
C THR A 393 -58.16 -17.52 16.19
N HIS A 394 -58.19 -18.80 16.63
CA HIS A 394 -59.03 -19.96 16.22
C HIS A 394 -59.24 -20.30 14.74
N SER A 395 -59.31 -21.50 14.30
CA SER A 395 -59.38 -22.88 14.82
C SER A 395 -59.49 -23.85 13.60
N PRO A 396 -59.72 -25.12 13.71
CA PRO A 396 -58.87 -26.20 13.23
C PRO A 396 -59.51 -27.05 12.11
N LYS A 397 -58.69 -27.79 11.37
CA LYS A 397 -59.13 -29.07 10.73
C LYS A 397 -57.89 -29.94 10.40
N GLN A 398 -57.76 -30.98 11.20
CA GLN A 398 -57.86 -32.43 10.92
C GLN A 398 -57.13 -32.93 9.66
N ALA A 399 -56.06 -33.67 9.94
CA ALA A 399 -55.92 -35.13 9.81
C ALA A 399 -55.55 -35.69 8.42
N ARG A 400 -54.39 -36.35 8.34
CA ARG A 400 -54.27 -37.77 8.02
C ARG A 400 -52.82 -38.25 7.98
N LYS A 401 -52.49 -39.11 8.91
CA LYS A 401 -51.72 -40.37 8.92
C LYS A 401 -51.21 -40.90 7.59
N LYS A 402 -49.87 -41.28 7.63
CA LYS A 402 -49.31 -42.65 7.44
C LYS A 402 -47.79 -42.52 7.43
N ARG A 403 -47.09 -43.04 8.41
CA ARG A 403 -46.56 -44.39 8.67
C ARG A 403 -45.59 -44.87 7.58
N GLY A 404 -44.34 -45.16 8.01
CA GLY A 404 -43.36 -45.97 7.30
C GLY A 404 -41.98 -45.81 7.92
N ASN A 405 -41.80 -46.43 8.99
CA ASN A 405 -40.82 -47.16 9.73
C ASN A 405 -39.76 -47.90 8.85
N ARG A 406 -38.49 -47.73 9.19
CA ARG A 406 -37.51 -48.82 9.41
C ARG A 406 -36.06 -48.29 9.44
N ASN A 407 -35.52 -48.34 10.63
CA ASN A 407 -34.13 -48.65 10.92
C ASN A 407 -33.97 -50.17 11.00
N PRO A 408 -32.79 -50.81 11.20
CA PRO A 408 -31.38 -50.41 11.14
C PRO A 408 -30.47 -51.48 10.46
N ALA A 409 -29.21 -51.21 10.24
CA ALA A 409 -28.15 -52.20 10.38
C ALA A 409 -26.73 -51.61 10.34
N LYS A 410 -26.01 -51.82 11.40
CA LYS A 410 -24.53 -51.94 11.52
C LYS A 410 -24.19 -53.41 11.48
N PRO A 411 -22.91 -53.88 11.55
CA PRO A 411 -21.59 -53.41 11.12
C PRO A 411 -20.81 -54.52 10.38
N VAL A 412 -19.61 -54.24 9.86
CA VAL A 412 -18.50 -55.24 9.82
C VAL A 412 -17.18 -54.51 9.51
N SER A 413 -16.31 -54.54 10.40
CA SER A 413 -14.90 -54.75 10.64
C SER A 413 -14.06 -55.33 9.49
N GLY A 414 -12.86 -54.82 9.36
CA GLY A 414 -11.78 -55.42 8.57
C GLY A 414 -10.44 -54.71 8.83
N LYS A 415 -9.70 -55.27 9.77
CA LYS A 415 -8.29 -55.08 10.08
C LYS A 415 -7.41 -55.36 8.88
N ASN A 416 -6.31 -54.61 8.73
CA ASN A 416 -4.98 -55.22 8.58
C ASN A 416 -3.89 -54.17 8.63
N GLN A 417 -3.11 -54.21 9.70
CA GLN A 417 -1.69 -53.86 9.72
C GLN A 417 -0.89 -55.05 9.20
N PRO A 418 0.37 -54.85 8.76
CA PRO A 418 1.43 -55.42 9.58
C PRO A 418 2.61 -54.49 9.89
N VAL A 419 3.05 -54.72 11.07
CA VAL A 419 4.27 -54.37 11.78
C VAL A 419 5.43 -55.21 11.27
N LEU A 420 6.67 -54.68 11.31
CA LEU A 420 7.93 -55.39 11.63
C LEU A 420 9.07 -54.36 11.57
N ALA A 421 9.68 -54.03 12.59
CA ALA A 421 10.56 -54.66 13.60
C ALA A 421 12.03 -54.23 13.40
N LYS A 422 12.50 -53.53 14.37
CA LYS A 422 13.73 -53.58 15.19
C LYS A 422 14.93 -54.35 14.68
N ALA A 423 16.10 -53.68 14.74
CA ALA A 423 17.25 -54.27 15.46
C ALA A 423 18.25 -53.18 15.86
N ALA A 424 18.48 -53.15 17.16
CA ALA A 424 19.59 -52.49 17.83
C ALA A 424 20.78 -53.44 17.91
N ARG A 425 22.01 -52.91 17.91
CA ARG A 425 23.13 -53.56 18.61
C ARG A 425 24.15 -52.55 19.14
N ARG A 426 24.47 -52.73 20.40
CA ARG A 426 25.40 -52.03 21.26
C ARG A 426 26.83 -52.57 21.13
N VAL A 427 27.83 -51.67 21.21
CA VAL A 427 29.02 -51.49 22.02
C VAL A 427 29.93 -52.75 22.28
N PRO A 428 31.29 -52.70 22.43
CA PRO A 428 31.93 -51.89 23.47
C PRO A 428 33.27 -51.21 23.12
N ALA A 429 33.72 -50.42 24.10
CA ALA A 429 34.93 -49.66 24.20
C ALA A 429 36.21 -50.49 24.35
N GLU A 430 37.35 -49.90 23.94
CA GLU A 430 38.59 -50.06 24.67
C GLU A 430 39.56 -48.86 24.42
N SER A 431 40.21 -48.47 25.47
CA SER A 431 41.16 -47.43 25.67
C SER A 431 42.49 -47.62 24.95
N LYS A 432 43.18 -46.56 24.54
CA LYS A 432 44.57 -46.28 24.90
C LYS A 432 45.06 -44.93 24.44
N ALA A 433 45.94 -44.41 25.21
CA ALA A 433 46.50 -43.10 25.41
C ALA A 433 47.41 -42.56 24.28
N GLU A 434 47.55 -41.22 24.33
CA GLU A 434 48.68 -40.40 23.97
C GLU A 434 49.14 -40.25 22.51
N ALA A 435 48.83 -39.09 21.96
CA ALA A 435 49.84 -38.19 21.34
C ALA A 435 49.17 -36.89 20.93
N LYS A 436 49.71 -35.76 21.36
CA LYS A 436 49.36 -34.42 20.94
C LYS A 436 49.74 -34.25 19.46
N PRO A 437 48.87 -33.84 18.59
CA PRO A 437 49.29 -33.13 17.40
C PRO A 437 48.66 -31.77 17.31
N GLU A 438 49.39 -30.89 16.64
CA GLU A 438 49.21 -29.54 16.23
C GLU A 438 47.79 -29.21 15.81
N ALA A 439 47.32 -28.00 16.19
CA ALA A 439 46.03 -27.42 15.81
C ALA A 439 45.91 -27.32 14.26
N LYS A 440 45.04 -28.14 13.70
CA LYS A 440 44.48 -27.90 12.37
C LYS A 440 43.50 -26.75 12.48
N PRO A 441 43.42 -25.86 11.46
CA PRO A 441 42.36 -24.84 11.44
C PRO A 441 41.01 -25.53 11.43
N GLU A 442 40.13 -25.11 12.36
CA GLU A 442 38.75 -25.54 12.40
C GLU A 442 38.11 -25.19 11.04
N GLU A 443 37.72 -26.19 10.29
CA GLU A 443 36.81 -26.05 9.14
C GLU A 443 35.49 -25.53 9.68
N MET A 444 35.30 -24.23 9.61
CA MET A 444 34.02 -23.58 9.94
C MET A 444 32.96 -24.08 8.94
N ASP A 445 31.82 -24.53 9.50
CA ASP A 445 30.66 -24.96 8.71
C ASP A 445 30.32 -23.89 7.65
N PRO A 446 30.32 -24.20 6.35
CA PRO A 446 30.04 -23.25 5.26
C PRO A 446 28.71 -22.47 5.47
N ILE A 447 27.74 -23.07 6.17
CA ILE A 447 26.46 -22.43 6.50
C ILE A 447 26.67 -21.31 7.55
N GLN A 448 27.59 -21.52 8.50
CA GLN A 448 27.92 -20.55 9.54
C GLN A 448 28.70 -19.39 8.95
N GLU A 449 29.60 -19.65 8.01
CA GLU A 449 30.37 -18.64 7.29
C GLU A 449 29.47 -17.75 6.41
N VAL A 450 28.50 -18.35 5.70
CA VAL A 450 27.49 -17.62 4.92
C VAL A 450 26.60 -16.77 5.82
N LYS A 451 26.18 -17.26 7.00
CA LYS A 451 25.41 -16.48 7.97
C LYS A 451 26.19 -15.27 8.50
N THR A 452 27.46 -15.45 8.77
CA THR A 452 28.35 -14.37 9.26
C THR A 452 28.58 -13.33 8.19
N LEU A 453 28.87 -13.73 6.94
CA LEU A 453 28.95 -12.85 5.79
C LEU A 453 27.65 -12.08 5.53
N TYR A 454 26.51 -12.75 5.65
CA TYR A 454 25.20 -12.10 5.50
C TYR A 454 24.96 -11.04 6.59
N GLY A 455 25.35 -11.32 7.84
CA GLY A 455 25.31 -10.34 8.93
C GLY A 455 26.17 -9.11 8.68
N VAL A 456 27.40 -9.30 8.20
CA VAL A 456 28.33 -8.20 7.85
C VAL A 456 27.80 -7.36 6.68
N LEU A 457 27.27 -7.99 5.64
CA LEU A 457 26.68 -7.31 4.50
C LEU A 457 25.43 -6.52 4.89
N PHE A 458 24.60 -7.07 5.76
CA PHE A 458 23.40 -6.40 6.25
C PHE A 458 23.73 -5.14 7.06
N GLU A 459 24.71 -5.21 7.98
CA GLU A 459 25.17 -4.04 8.74
C GLU A 459 25.88 -3.00 7.85
N ALA A 460 26.65 -3.44 6.86
CA ALA A 460 27.24 -2.54 5.86
C ALA A 460 26.15 -1.78 5.06
N ALA A 461 25.11 -2.48 4.60
CA ALA A 461 23.99 -1.86 3.89
C ALA A 461 23.23 -0.84 4.78
N LYS A 462 23.06 -1.14 6.06
CA LYS A 462 22.44 -0.23 7.05
C LYS A 462 23.27 1.05 7.26
N ASN A 463 24.60 0.91 7.31
CA ASN A 463 25.52 2.03 7.45
C ASN A 463 25.55 2.93 6.21
N VAL A 464 25.51 2.34 5.01
CA VAL A 464 25.40 3.09 3.74
C VAL A 464 24.11 3.91 3.71
N ARG A 465 22.96 3.33 4.10
CA ARG A 465 21.68 4.06 4.18
C ARG A 465 21.71 5.19 5.22
N LYS A 466 22.43 5.01 6.34
CA LYS A 466 22.60 6.05 7.35
C LYS A 466 23.43 7.22 6.81
N LEU A 467 24.49 6.92 6.07
CA LEU A 467 25.34 7.91 5.41
C LEU A 467 24.57 8.69 4.31
N GLU A 468 23.78 7.99 3.52
CA GLU A 468 22.95 8.60 2.47
C GLU A 468 21.90 9.58 3.05
N ARG A 469 21.25 9.20 4.18
CA ARG A 469 20.33 10.11 4.90
C ARG A 469 21.06 11.32 5.47
N PHE A 470 22.27 11.14 5.99
CA PHE A 470 23.09 12.23 6.51
C PHE A 470 23.49 13.21 5.37
N LEU A 471 23.95 12.70 4.23
CA LEU A 471 24.28 13.51 3.06
C LEU A 471 23.05 14.24 2.47
N LYS A 472 21.87 13.60 2.45
CA LYS A 472 20.62 14.26 2.04
C LYS A 472 20.19 15.37 3.02
N ARG A 473 20.47 15.23 4.31
CA ARG A 473 20.25 16.29 5.32
C ARG A 473 21.22 17.44 5.16
N GLN A 474 22.50 17.17 4.94
CA GLN A 474 23.50 18.21 4.67
C GLN A 474 23.17 18.98 3.38
N GLY A 475 22.86 18.31 2.29
CA GLY A 475 22.47 18.98 1.05
C GLY A 475 21.20 19.86 1.16
N LYS A 476 20.30 19.58 2.12
CA LYS A 476 19.19 20.48 2.45
C LYS A 476 19.66 21.69 3.28
N GLN A 477 20.57 21.49 4.22
CA GLN A 477 21.15 22.59 5.01
C GLN A 477 21.98 23.53 4.12
N ASP A 478 22.79 22.99 3.21
CA ASP A 478 23.59 23.79 2.28
C ASP A 478 22.69 24.62 1.34
N ARG A 479 21.55 24.11 0.89
CA ARG A 479 20.56 24.87 0.12
C ARG A 479 19.92 25.99 0.93
N ILE A 480 19.59 25.76 2.20
CA ILE A 480 19.00 26.77 3.09
C ILE A 480 20.03 27.88 3.35
N VAL A 481 21.28 27.52 3.62
CA VAL A 481 22.38 28.48 3.83
C VAL A 481 22.67 29.26 2.54
N THR A 482 22.68 28.62 1.39
CA THR A 482 22.89 29.28 0.08
C THR A 482 21.77 30.28 -0.22
N ASN A 483 20.51 29.90 0.03
CA ASN A 483 19.36 30.78 -0.14
C ASN A 483 19.37 31.97 0.84
N ALA A 484 19.77 31.75 2.09
CA ALA A 484 19.92 32.81 3.10
C ALA A 484 21.01 33.82 2.71
N ILE A 485 22.18 33.34 2.21
CA ILE A 485 23.26 34.18 1.70
C ILE A 485 22.81 34.98 0.46
N ALA A 486 22.04 34.35 -0.45
CA ALA A 486 21.49 35.05 -1.61
C ALA A 486 20.52 36.18 -1.20
N SER A 487 19.65 35.92 -0.23
CA SER A 487 18.72 36.92 0.31
C SER A 487 19.45 38.05 1.04
N LEU A 488 20.51 37.77 1.79
CA LEU A 488 21.34 38.78 2.43
C LEU A 488 22.09 39.66 1.40
N ARG A 489 22.59 39.07 0.31
CA ARG A 489 23.22 39.82 -0.79
C ARG A 489 22.24 40.74 -1.52
N GLN A 490 20.96 40.35 -1.67
CA GLN A 490 19.93 41.25 -2.20
C GLN A 490 19.63 42.43 -1.28
N LEU A 491 19.63 42.23 0.05
CA LEU A 491 19.41 43.32 1.03
C LEU A 491 20.60 44.27 1.13
N THR A 492 21.82 43.81 0.95
CA THR A 492 23.02 44.65 0.97
C THR A 492 23.30 45.36 -0.36
N GLY A 493 22.73 44.89 -1.48
CA GLY A 493 22.84 45.51 -2.80
C GLY A 493 21.87 46.69 -3.05
N THR A 494 20.97 46.98 -2.10
CA THR A 494 20.03 48.14 -2.18
C THR A 494 20.45 49.35 -1.34
N CYS A 495 21.65 49.33 -0.72
CA CYS A 495 22.24 50.45 0.03
C CYS A 495 23.58 50.88 -0.58
N GLY A 496 23.57 51.16 -1.87
CA GLY A 496 24.72 51.71 -2.58
C GLY A 496 24.30 52.62 -3.70
#